data_15e5b9b964d6024ace1d5e7dcdc6b01e
#
_entry.id   15e5b9b964d6024ace1d5e7dcdc6b01e
#
_cell.length_a   1.000
_cell.length_b   1.000
_cell.length_c   1.000
_cell.angle_alpha   90.00
_cell.angle_beta   90.00
_cell.angle_gamma   90.00
#
_symmetry.space_group_name_H-M   'P 1'
#
loop_
_entity.id
_entity.type
_entity.pdbx_description
1 polymer ?
#
loop_
_entity_poly.entity_id
_entity_poly.type
_entity_poly.pdbx_seq_one_letter_code
_entity_poly.pdbx_strand_id
1 'polypeptide(L)'
;MLKAKGHKVTLVSRKPGLDRITWDELASSGLPPCDAAVNLAGENILNPLRRWNEAFQKEVISSRLETTHMMATAIAKAPQPPQAWVLVTGVAYYQPSLTAEYDEDSPGGDFDFFSNLVTKWEAAARLPGDSTRQVVVRSGVVLGRGGGAIGHMLLPFRLGLGGPIGSGHQFFPWIHIGDLAGILVHALEASHVQGVLNGVAPASATTNAEFARALGAALGRPAFIPFPSTVVRAIFGQERAIMLLEGQKVVPRRTLAAGYQYSFPELGVASSSWRRSRSVS
;
A
#
# COMPACT_ATOMS: atom_id res chain seq x y z
N MET A 1 -0.51 -9.91 13.10
CA MET A 1 0.91 -9.98 13.46
C MET A 1 1.17 -9.40 14.85
N LEU A 2 1.01 -8.09 15.10
CA LEU A 2 1.33 -7.47 16.40
C LEU A 2 0.64 -8.16 17.58
N LYS A 3 -0.68 -8.35 17.52
CA LYS A 3 -1.41 -9.08 18.61
C LYS A 3 -0.88 -10.51 18.83
N ALA A 4 -0.47 -11.20 17.77
CA ALA A 4 0.12 -12.55 17.88
C ALA A 4 1.52 -12.54 18.52
N LYS A 5 2.20 -11.40 18.52
CA LYS A 5 3.48 -11.16 19.22
C LYS A 5 3.30 -10.62 20.65
N GLY A 6 2.06 -10.52 21.14
CA GLY A 6 1.76 -10.06 22.48
C GLY A 6 1.60 -8.55 22.64
N HIS A 7 1.66 -7.78 21.56
CA HIS A 7 1.45 -6.33 21.62
C HIS A 7 -0.01 -5.97 21.87
N LYS A 8 -0.25 -4.98 22.72
CA LYS A 8 -1.56 -4.33 22.85
C LYS A 8 -1.72 -3.34 21.69
N VAL A 9 -2.82 -3.45 20.95
CA VAL A 9 -3.09 -2.62 19.77
C VAL A 9 -4.38 -1.84 19.97
N THR A 10 -4.29 -0.52 19.97
CA THR A 10 -5.43 0.39 19.93
C THR A 10 -5.64 0.85 18.48
N LEU A 11 -6.85 0.73 17.96
CA LEU A 11 -7.19 1.15 16.60
C LEU A 11 -7.77 2.56 16.64
N VAL A 12 -7.30 3.44 15.75
CA VAL A 12 -7.96 4.71 15.43
C VAL A 12 -8.86 4.49 14.23
N SER A 13 -10.14 4.79 14.35
CA SER A 13 -11.11 4.52 13.28
C SER A 13 -12.24 5.55 13.24
N ARG A 14 -13.02 5.53 12.16
CA ARG A 14 -14.21 6.40 12.01
C ARG A 14 -15.37 6.00 12.94
N LYS A 15 -15.34 4.78 13.49
CA LYS A 15 -16.40 4.25 14.36
C LYS A 15 -15.81 3.80 15.70
N PRO A 16 -16.44 4.16 16.82
CA PRO A 16 -16.03 3.68 18.14
C PRO A 16 -16.20 2.16 18.26
N GLY A 17 -15.56 1.56 19.25
CA GLY A 17 -15.67 0.14 19.54
C GLY A 17 -14.65 -0.33 20.56
N LEU A 18 -14.70 -1.62 20.92
CA LEU A 18 -13.72 -2.21 21.81
C LEU A 18 -12.30 -2.11 21.24
N ASP A 19 -11.32 -1.69 22.04
CA ASP A 19 -9.94 -1.41 21.61
C ASP A 19 -9.84 -0.38 20.49
N ARG A 20 -10.80 0.54 20.37
CA ARG A 20 -10.84 1.57 19.33
C ARG A 20 -11.10 2.94 19.93
N ILE A 21 -10.47 3.95 19.34
CA ILE A 21 -10.79 5.35 19.55
C ILE A 21 -11.17 5.97 18.19
N THR A 22 -11.94 7.03 18.22
CA THR A 22 -12.28 7.79 17.01
C THR A 22 -11.21 8.83 16.70
N TRP A 23 -11.24 9.37 15.49
CA TRP A 23 -10.39 10.51 15.10
C TRP A 23 -10.69 11.75 15.94
N ASP A 24 -11.97 11.96 16.31
CA ASP A 24 -12.39 13.07 17.18
C ASP A 24 -11.85 12.92 18.61
N GLU A 25 -11.86 11.69 19.14
CA GLU A 25 -11.26 11.39 20.45
C GLU A 25 -9.73 11.59 20.40
N LEU A 26 -9.05 11.19 19.32
CA LEU A 26 -7.62 11.46 19.15
C LEU A 26 -7.34 12.97 19.11
N ALA A 27 -8.18 13.75 18.42
CA ALA A 27 -8.01 15.20 18.29
C ALA A 27 -8.24 15.93 19.62
N SER A 28 -9.23 15.50 20.40
CA SER A 28 -9.64 16.17 21.64
C SER A 28 -8.84 15.71 22.87
N SER A 29 -8.52 14.42 22.96
CA SER A 29 -7.86 13.82 24.14
C SER A 29 -6.38 13.56 23.96
N GLY A 30 -5.87 13.71 22.72
CA GLY A 30 -4.48 13.45 22.38
C GLY A 30 -4.16 11.97 22.15
N LEU A 31 -2.88 11.68 21.94
CA LEU A 31 -2.40 10.32 21.70
C LEU A 31 -2.44 9.52 22.98
N PRO A 32 -3.12 8.34 22.98
CA PRO A 32 -3.02 7.43 24.13
C PRO A 32 -1.58 6.96 24.30
N PRO A 33 -1.12 6.65 25.52
CA PRO A 33 0.21 6.13 25.75
C PRO A 33 0.49 4.92 24.87
N CYS A 34 1.55 5.00 24.06
CA CYS A 34 1.95 3.93 23.17
C CYS A 34 3.45 4.02 22.86
N ASP A 35 4.06 2.87 22.57
CA ASP A 35 5.48 2.78 22.18
C ASP A 35 5.69 3.11 20.70
N ALA A 36 4.67 2.90 19.87
CA ALA A 36 4.73 3.13 18.44
C ALA A 36 3.37 3.47 17.83
N ALA A 37 3.38 4.18 16.72
CA ALA A 37 2.20 4.55 15.96
C ALA A 37 2.36 4.21 14.47
N VAL A 38 1.27 3.74 13.83
CA VAL A 38 1.23 3.42 12.40
C VAL A 38 -0.01 4.02 11.77
N ASN A 39 0.12 4.73 10.66
CA ASN A 39 -1.02 5.18 9.87
C ASN A 39 -1.18 4.37 8.58
N LEU A 40 -2.31 3.69 8.46
CA LEU A 40 -2.77 2.92 7.29
C LEU A 40 -4.03 3.54 6.67
N ALA A 41 -4.47 4.70 7.17
CA ALA A 41 -5.73 5.29 6.76
C ALA A 41 -5.68 5.82 5.32
N GLY A 42 -6.76 5.61 4.60
CA GLY A 42 -6.94 6.12 3.25
C GLY A 42 -8.14 5.50 2.56
N GLU A 43 -8.92 6.31 1.84
CA GLU A 43 -10.06 5.83 1.07
C GLU A 43 -9.61 4.99 -0.13
N ASN A 44 -10.41 4.00 -0.52
CA ASN A 44 -10.11 3.13 -1.66
C ASN A 44 -10.25 3.87 -2.98
N ILE A 45 -9.13 4.26 -3.58
CA ILE A 45 -9.07 5.02 -4.83
C ILE A 45 -9.69 4.24 -6.01
N LEU A 46 -9.45 2.94 -6.07
CA LEU A 46 -9.86 2.07 -7.18
C LEU A 46 -11.25 1.43 -6.96
N ASN A 47 -12.09 2.03 -6.12
CA ASN A 47 -13.48 1.59 -5.98
C ASN A 47 -14.26 1.88 -7.29
N PRO A 48 -14.66 0.85 -8.07
CA PRO A 48 -15.33 1.04 -9.36
C PRO A 48 -16.74 1.61 -9.22
N LEU A 49 -17.35 1.52 -8.04
CA LEU A 49 -18.68 2.06 -7.75
C LEU A 49 -18.69 3.57 -7.45
N ARG A 50 -17.49 4.15 -7.26
CA ARG A 50 -17.33 5.58 -7.00
C ARG A 50 -16.90 6.30 -8.27
N ARG A 51 -17.65 7.32 -8.68
CA ARG A 51 -17.27 8.19 -9.80
C ARG A 51 -16.09 9.06 -9.40
N TRP A 52 -15.14 9.25 -10.33
CA TRP A 52 -14.00 10.14 -10.15
C TRP A 52 -14.43 11.59 -10.42
N ASN A 53 -14.81 12.29 -9.38
CA ASN A 53 -15.23 13.68 -9.41
C ASN A 53 -14.55 14.45 -8.26
N GLU A 54 -14.71 15.76 -8.25
CA GLU A 54 -14.08 16.63 -7.23
C GLU A 54 -14.43 16.22 -5.79
N ALA A 55 -15.66 15.80 -5.53
CA ALA A 55 -16.07 15.36 -4.20
C ALA A 55 -15.30 14.12 -3.75
N PHE A 56 -15.16 13.13 -4.63
CA PHE A 56 -14.39 11.92 -4.33
C PHE A 56 -12.87 12.19 -4.27
N GLN A 57 -12.34 13.06 -5.12
CA GLN A 57 -10.94 13.51 -5.03
C GLN A 57 -10.65 14.16 -3.68
N LYS A 58 -11.53 15.07 -3.21
CA LYS A 58 -11.41 15.69 -1.88
C LYS A 58 -11.42 14.64 -0.77
N GLU A 59 -12.32 13.65 -0.83
CA GLU A 59 -12.38 12.56 0.14
C GLU A 59 -11.09 11.71 0.13
N VAL A 60 -10.55 11.41 -1.05
CA VAL A 60 -9.28 10.69 -1.21
C VAL A 60 -8.12 11.47 -0.59
N ILE A 61 -8.07 12.78 -0.81
CA ILE A 61 -7.06 13.68 -0.24
C ILE A 61 -7.22 13.76 1.28
N SER A 62 -8.41 14.14 1.77
CA SER A 62 -8.66 14.37 3.20
C SER A 62 -8.45 13.12 4.03
N SER A 63 -8.93 11.96 3.55
CA SER A 63 -8.73 10.67 4.24
C SER A 63 -7.26 10.29 4.48
N ARG A 64 -6.34 10.92 3.77
CA ARG A 64 -4.89 10.72 3.89
C ARG A 64 -4.20 11.87 4.62
N LEU A 65 -4.35 13.08 4.12
CA LEU A 65 -3.64 14.24 4.64
C LEU A 65 -4.13 14.62 6.05
N GLU A 66 -5.45 14.70 6.25
CA GLU A 66 -6.01 15.10 7.54
C GLU A 66 -5.71 14.04 8.62
N THR A 67 -5.94 12.76 8.32
CA THR A 67 -5.65 11.69 9.28
C THR A 67 -4.17 11.63 9.65
N THR A 68 -3.28 11.85 8.67
CA THR A 68 -1.84 11.88 8.90
C THR A 68 -1.43 13.10 9.73
N HIS A 69 -1.97 14.26 9.40
CA HIS A 69 -1.71 15.49 10.15
C HIS A 69 -2.22 15.40 11.60
N MET A 70 -3.41 14.81 11.81
CA MET A 70 -3.95 14.57 13.15
C MET A 70 -3.05 13.65 13.97
N MET A 71 -2.57 12.55 13.38
CA MET A 71 -1.63 11.65 14.04
C MET A 71 -0.30 12.34 14.35
N ALA A 72 0.30 13.02 13.37
CA ALA A 72 1.57 13.73 13.57
C ALA A 72 1.45 14.81 14.65
N THR A 73 0.33 15.57 14.66
CA THR A 73 0.06 16.57 15.69
C THR A 73 -0.10 15.94 17.08
N ALA A 74 -0.83 14.82 17.17
CA ALA A 74 -1.03 14.11 18.43
C ALA A 74 0.30 13.54 18.97
N ILE A 75 1.15 13.00 18.10
CA ILE A 75 2.49 12.52 18.45
C ILE A 75 3.38 13.67 18.95
N ALA A 76 3.43 14.78 18.21
CA ALA A 76 4.26 15.93 18.55
C ALA A 76 3.87 16.60 19.89
N LYS A 77 2.58 16.50 20.28
CA LYS A 77 2.06 17.04 21.55
C LYS A 77 2.06 16.01 22.69
N ALA A 78 2.39 14.75 22.42
CA ALA A 78 2.35 13.72 23.45
C ALA A 78 3.39 14.00 24.55
N PRO A 79 3.02 13.90 25.84
CA PRO A 79 3.98 14.06 26.95
C PRO A 79 5.10 13.02 26.90
N GLN A 80 4.80 11.85 26.36
CA GLN A 80 5.76 10.77 26.10
C GLN A 80 5.57 10.34 24.63
N PRO A 81 6.32 10.93 23.70
CA PRO A 81 6.23 10.57 22.29
C PRO A 81 6.57 9.10 22.05
N PRO A 82 5.90 8.43 21.11
CA PRO A 82 6.24 7.05 20.75
C PRO A 82 7.65 6.98 20.16
N GLN A 83 8.32 5.86 20.34
CA GLN A 83 9.67 5.62 19.81
C GLN A 83 9.70 5.55 18.28
N ALA A 84 8.60 5.12 17.67
CA ALA A 84 8.48 4.98 16.22
C ALA A 84 7.14 5.48 15.68
N TRP A 85 7.21 6.19 14.54
CA TRP A 85 6.09 6.63 13.73
C TRP A 85 6.24 6.10 12.32
N VAL A 86 5.29 5.30 11.86
CA VAL A 86 5.31 4.67 10.53
C VAL A 86 4.10 5.14 9.73
N LEU A 87 4.36 5.72 8.56
CA LEU A 87 3.34 6.07 7.57
C LEU A 87 3.42 5.11 6.39
N VAL A 88 2.29 4.55 5.98
CA VAL A 88 2.20 3.77 4.73
C VAL A 88 1.64 4.66 3.63
N THR A 89 2.41 4.82 2.57
CA THR A 89 2.01 5.54 1.35
C THR A 89 2.02 4.60 0.14
N GLY A 90 2.34 5.08 -1.04
CA GLY A 90 2.35 4.26 -2.26
C GLY A 90 3.49 4.59 -3.22
N VAL A 91 3.84 3.60 -4.04
CA VAL A 91 4.85 3.74 -5.10
C VAL A 91 4.46 4.73 -6.20
N ALA A 92 3.23 5.22 -6.21
CA ALA A 92 2.80 6.34 -7.05
C ALA A 92 3.57 7.65 -6.78
N TYR A 93 4.43 7.68 -5.75
CA TYR A 93 5.45 8.70 -5.54
C TYR A 93 6.40 8.84 -6.75
N TYR A 94 6.71 7.73 -7.42
CA TYR A 94 7.63 7.68 -8.55
C TYR A 94 6.90 7.86 -9.88
N GLN A 95 7.60 8.46 -10.85
CA GLN A 95 7.05 8.65 -12.19
C GLN A 95 6.81 7.30 -12.89
N PRO A 96 5.66 7.08 -13.52
CA PRO A 96 5.46 5.93 -14.39
C PRO A 96 6.51 5.88 -15.49
N SER A 97 7.10 4.69 -15.72
CA SER A 97 8.12 4.49 -16.75
C SER A 97 8.19 3.02 -17.16
N LEU A 98 8.47 2.77 -18.43
CA LEU A 98 8.75 1.43 -18.97
C LEU A 98 10.23 1.04 -18.86
N THR A 99 11.11 1.98 -18.51
CA THR A 99 12.57 1.76 -18.55
C THR A 99 13.29 2.15 -17.27
N ALA A 100 12.82 3.18 -16.56
CA ALA A 100 13.47 3.66 -15.33
C ALA A 100 13.26 2.71 -14.17
N GLU A 101 14.28 2.55 -13.33
CA GLU A 101 14.25 1.83 -12.07
C GLU A 101 14.34 2.82 -10.91
N TYR A 102 13.52 2.64 -9.89
CA TYR A 102 13.42 3.52 -8.73
C TYR A 102 13.72 2.78 -7.44
N ASP A 103 14.61 3.33 -6.65
CA ASP A 103 14.86 2.95 -5.26
C ASP A 103 14.38 4.04 -4.28
N GLU A 104 14.67 3.87 -3.01
CA GLU A 104 14.21 4.79 -1.96
C GLU A 104 14.86 6.18 -2.03
N ASP A 105 16.00 6.32 -2.71
CA ASP A 105 16.71 7.59 -2.91
C ASP A 105 16.29 8.30 -4.20
N SER A 106 15.53 7.63 -5.05
CA SER A 106 15.03 8.18 -6.31
C SER A 106 14.06 9.34 -6.04
N PRO A 107 14.16 10.44 -6.79
CA PRO A 107 13.32 11.61 -6.59
C PRO A 107 11.87 11.33 -6.96
N GLY A 108 10.96 11.93 -6.20
CA GLY A 108 9.56 12.09 -6.58
C GLY A 108 9.34 13.36 -7.34
N GLY A 109 8.08 13.68 -7.62
CA GLY A 109 7.71 14.90 -8.30
C GLY A 109 6.20 15.08 -8.39
N ASP A 110 5.81 16.11 -9.12
CA ASP A 110 4.40 16.43 -9.43
C ASP A 110 4.12 16.01 -10.88
N PHE A 111 4.10 14.72 -11.14
CA PHE A 111 3.92 14.13 -12.46
C PHE A 111 2.46 13.96 -12.84
N ASP A 112 1.63 13.68 -11.82
CA ASP A 112 0.21 13.45 -11.93
C ASP A 112 -0.48 13.70 -10.56
N PHE A 113 -1.80 13.52 -10.51
CA PHE A 113 -2.58 13.67 -9.29
C PHE A 113 -2.03 12.81 -8.14
N PHE A 114 -1.62 11.57 -8.41
CA PHE A 114 -1.22 10.64 -7.35
C PHE A 114 0.19 10.89 -6.83
N SER A 115 1.12 11.24 -7.69
CA SER A 115 2.48 11.63 -7.27
C SER A 115 2.46 12.90 -6.42
N ASN A 116 1.64 13.88 -6.81
CA ASN A 116 1.39 15.08 -6.02
C ASN A 116 0.75 14.75 -4.66
N LEU A 117 -0.27 13.87 -4.66
CA LEU A 117 -0.93 13.43 -3.44
C LEU A 117 0.06 12.75 -2.48
N VAL A 118 0.87 11.80 -2.97
CA VAL A 118 1.82 11.06 -2.12
C VAL A 118 2.88 12.00 -1.56
N THR A 119 3.40 12.93 -2.36
CA THR A 119 4.37 13.93 -1.90
C THR A 119 3.81 14.77 -0.74
N LYS A 120 2.58 15.28 -0.87
CA LYS A 120 1.91 16.03 0.19
C LYS A 120 1.60 15.16 1.41
N TRP A 121 1.24 13.91 1.20
CA TRP A 121 0.94 12.96 2.26
C TRP A 121 2.18 12.66 3.11
N GLU A 122 3.32 12.39 2.49
CA GLU A 122 4.60 12.21 3.20
C GLU A 122 5.02 13.48 3.95
N ALA A 123 4.80 14.66 3.36
CA ALA A 123 5.07 15.92 4.02
C ALA A 123 4.21 16.15 5.27
N ALA A 124 2.94 15.73 5.24
CA ALA A 124 2.02 15.84 6.37
C ALA A 124 2.40 14.97 7.58
N ALA A 125 3.24 13.95 7.37
CA ALA A 125 3.69 13.05 8.43
C ALA A 125 4.92 13.54 9.20
N ARG A 126 5.60 14.58 8.72
CA ARG A 126 6.86 15.05 9.29
C ARG A 126 6.66 15.58 10.71
N LEU A 127 7.49 15.08 11.62
CA LEU A 127 7.54 15.52 13.01
C LEU A 127 8.73 16.45 13.20
N PRO A 128 8.62 17.43 14.10
CA PRO A 128 9.77 18.24 14.53
C PRO A 128 10.68 17.42 15.46
N GLY A 129 12.00 17.62 15.33
CA GLY A 129 13.01 17.00 16.20
C GLY A 129 13.16 15.48 16.00
N ASP A 130 13.92 14.86 16.89
CA ASP A 130 14.40 13.49 16.77
C ASP A 130 13.86 12.55 17.87
N SER A 131 12.85 13.00 18.64
CA SER A 131 12.28 12.22 19.75
C SER A 131 11.53 10.97 19.30
N THR A 132 11.08 10.95 18.06
CA THR A 132 10.35 9.84 17.44
C THR A 132 11.01 9.48 16.12
N ARG A 133 11.42 8.23 15.97
CA ARG A 133 11.97 7.72 14.71
C ARG A 133 10.87 7.61 13.66
N GLN A 134 11.10 8.18 12.48
CA GLN A 134 10.12 8.28 11.40
C GLN A 134 10.45 7.32 10.28
N VAL A 135 9.47 6.54 9.85
CA VAL A 135 9.57 5.62 8.69
C VAL A 135 8.39 5.84 7.76
N VAL A 136 8.67 5.95 6.48
CA VAL A 136 7.66 5.94 5.41
C VAL A 136 7.80 4.65 4.62
N VAL A 137 6.71 3.89 4.46
CA VAL A 137 6.69 2.69 3.64
C VAL A 137 5.88 2.95 2.38
N ARG A 138 6.55 3.11 1.24
CA ARG A 138 5.92 3.24 -0.08
C ARG A 138 5.50 1.87 -0.58
N SER A 139 4.23 1.55 -0.44
CA SER A 139 3.70 0.24 -0.79
C SER A 139 3.41 0.10 -2.28
N GLY A 140 3.81 -1.02 -2.86
CA GLY A 140 3.27 -1.50 -4.13
C GLY A 140 1.85 -2.03 -3.98
N VAL A 141 1.34 -2.66 -5.04
CA VAL A 141 0.02 -3.29 -5.04
C VAL A 141 0.01 -4.46 -4.06
N VAL A 142 -0.83 -4.36 -3.04
CA VAL A 142 -0.89 -5.36 -1.96
C VAL A 142 -1.71 -6.57 -2.41
N LEU A 143 -1.08 -7.73 -2.40
CA LEU A 143 -1.69 -9.00 -2.79
C LEU A 143 -2.03 -9.82 -1.55
N GLY A 144 -3.33 -10.08 -1.35
CA GLY A 144 -3.83 -10.88 -0.23
C GLY A 144 -5.23 -11.45 -0.51
N ARG A 145 -5.59 -12.56 0.17
CA ARG A 145 -6.86 -13.27 -0.06
C ARG A 145 -8.10 -12.49 0.39
N GLY A 146 -7.98 -11.66 1.40
CA GLY A 146 -9.12 -11.06 2.12
C GLY A 146 -9.66 -9.77 1.50
N GLY A 147 -9.22 -9.37 0.30
CA GLY A 147 -9.66 -8.11 -0.31
C GLY A 147 -8.60 -7.46 -1.18
N GLY A 148 -8.64 -6.13 -1.31
CA GLY A 148 -7.69 -5.37 -2.13
C GLY A 148 -7.76 -5.72 -3.62
N ALA A 149 -6.65 -5.54 -4.34
CA ALA A 149 -6.59 -5.75 -5.78
C ALA A 149 -7.01 -7.17 -6.20
N ILE A 150 -6.54 -8.21 -5.48
CA ILE A 150 -6.88 -9.61 -5.77
C ILE A 150 -8.39 -9.83 -5.66
N GLY A 151 -9.05 -9.29 -4.63
CA GLY A 151 -10.49 -9.49 -4.43
C GLY A 151 -11.34 -9.07 -5.63
N HIS A 152 -11.00 -7.96 -6.26
CA HIS A 152 -11.68 -7.45 -7.45
C HIS A 152 -11.36 -8.24 -8.73
N MET A 153 -10.14 -8.80 -8.83
CA MET A 153 -9.69 -9.55 -9.99
C MET A 153 -10.14 -11.01 -10.00
N LEU A 154 -10.41 -11.59 -8.84
CA LEU A 154 -10.68 -13.04 -8.73
C LEU A 154 -11.86 -13.52 -9.56
N LEU A 155 -12.95 -12.76 -9.64
CA LEU A 155 -14.16 -13.21 -10.35
C LEU A 155 -13.93 -13.38 -11.85
N PRO A 156 -13.45 -12.39 -12.61
CA PRO A 156 -13.17 -12.58 -14.04
C PRO A 156 -12.13 -13.69 -14.29
N PHE A 157 -11.09 -13.78 -13.47
CA PHE A 157 -10.09 -14.85 -13.63
C PHE A 157 -10.68 -16.25 -13.37
N ARG A 158 -11.53 -16.43 -12.37
CA ARG A 158 -12.22 -17.71 -12.10
C ARG A 158 -13.15 -18.14 -13.25
N LEU A 159 -13.74 -17.17 -13.94
CA LEU A 159 -14.57 -17.41 -15.12
C LEU A 159 -13.76 -17.68 -16.40
N GLY A 160 -12.42 -17.64 -16.33
CA GLY A 160 -11.55 -17.81 -17.49
C GLY A 160 -11.48 -16.57 -18.40
N LEU A 161 -12.00 -15.44 -17.94
CA LEU A 161 -12.01 -14.16 -18.66
C LEU A 161 -10.86 -13.24 -18.20
N GLY A 162 -9.89 -13.77 -17.46
CA GLY A 162 -8.73 -13.03 -16.97
C GLY A 162 -7.69 -12.77 -18.05
N GLY A 163 -6.89 -11.74 -17.82
CA GLY A 163 -5.77 -11.39 -18.68
C GLY A 163 -5.11 -10.09 -18.30
N PRO A 164 -4.13 -9.63 -19.10
CA PRO A 164 -3.45 -8.39 -18.85
C PRO A 164 -4.38 -7.17 -19.03
N ILE A 165 -4.05 -6.09 -18.33
CA ILE A 165 -4.74 -4.80 -18.46
C ILE A 165 -3.98 -3.96 -19.51
N GLY A 166 -4.69 -3.46 -20.52
CA GLY A 166 -4.09 -2.68 -21.61
C GLY A 166 -3.05 -3.51 -22.38
N SER A 167 -1.84 -2.97 -22.54
CA SER A 167 -0.73 -3.67 -23.22
C SER A 167 -0.13 -4.80 -22.39
N GLY A 168 -0.27 -4.74 -21.06
CA GLY A 168 0.35 -5.67 -20.13
C GLY A 168 1.86 -5.49 -19.94
N HIS A 169 2.52 -4.57 -20.67
CA HIS A 169 3.96 -4.34 -20.58
C HIS A 169 4.36 -3.44 -19.41
N GLN A 170 3.42 -2.68 -18.84
CA GLN A 170 3.69 -1.83 -17.70
C GLN A 170 4.14 -2.67 -16.50
N PHE A 171 5.11 -2.13 -15.74
CA PHE A 171 5.55 -2.75 -14.50
C PHE A 171 4.42 -2.81 -13.49
N PHE A 172 4.41 -3.87 -12.72
CA PHE A 172 3.43 -4.14 -11.68
C PHE A 172 4.15 -4.32 -10.34
N PRO A 173 4.53 -3.23 -9.68
CA PRO A 173 5.16 -3.29 -8.37
C PRO A 173 4.16 -3.83 -7.36
N TRP A 174 4.45 -4.99 -6.81
CA TRP A 174 3.54 -5.72 -5.90
C TRP A 174 4.24 -6.12 -4.61
N ILE A 175 3.46 -6.42 -3.60
CA ILE A 175 3.92 -7.01 -2.35
C ILE A 175 2.86 -7.97 -1.81
N HIS A 176 3.27 -9.09 -1.21
CA HIS A 176 2.35 -9.93 -0.46
C HIS A 176 1.97 -9.27 0.87
N ILE A 177 0.69 -9.38 1.27
CA ILE A 177 0.19 -8.76 2.53
C ILE A 177 1.00 -9.18 3.76
N GLY A 178 1.49 -10.44 3.79
CA GLY A 178 2.34 -10.95 4.86
C GLY A 178 3.67 -10.21 4.94
N ASP A 179 4.30 -9.92 3.81
CA ASP A 179 5.57 -9.18 3.77
C ASP A 179 5.36 -7.70 4.07
N LEU A 180 4.29 -7.08 3.56
CA LEU A 180 4.00 -5.69 3.95
C LEU A 180 3.81 -5.57 5.47
N ALA A 181 3.01 -6.46 6.06
CA ALA A 181 2.83 -6.49 7.51
C ALA A 181 4.15 -6.78 8.26
N GLY A 182 5.00 -7.65 7.70
CA GLY A 182 6.33 -7.95 8.22
C GLY A 182 7.26 -6.74 8.20
N ILE A 183 7.30 -5.99 7.09
CA ILE A 183 8.08 -4.74 6.96
C ILE A 183 7.62 -3.72 7.99
N LEU A 184 6.31 -3.56 8.19
CA LEU A 184 5.78 -2.63 9.19
C LEU A 184 6.20 -3.03 10.61
N VAL A 185 6.10 -4.32 10.96
CA VAL A 185 6.55 -4.81 12.27
C VAL A 185 8.05 -4.61 12.42
N HIS A 186 8.85 -4.93 11.40
CA HIS A 186 10.30 -4.70 11.39
C HIS A 186 10.63 -3.21 11.58
N ALA A 187 9.93 -2.32 10.88
CA ALA A 187 10.09 -0.87 11.03
C ALA A 187 9.73 -0.37 12.44
N LEU A 188 8.82 -1.03 13.14
CA LEU A 188 8.46 -0.68 14.53
C LEU A 188 9.51 -1.18 15.52
N GLU A 189 9.95 -2.44 15.40
CA GLU A 189 10.78 -3.13 16.39
C GLU A 189 12.29 -2.85 16.23
N ALA A 190 12.78 -2.66 14.99
CA ALA A 190 14.20 -2.47 14.71
C ALA A 190 14.58 -0.98 14.81
N SER A 191 15.30 -0.60 15.84
CA SER A 191 15.66 0.79 16.16
C SER A 191 16.53 1.48 15.11
N HIS A 192 17.28 0.71 14.30
CA HIS A 192 18.13 1.23 13.23
C HIS A 192 17.36 1.57 11.94
N VAL A 193 16.09 1.12 11.81
CA VAL A 193 15.27 1.36 10.62
C VAL A 193 14.65 2.74 10.65
N GLN A 194 15.01 3.59 9.70
CA GLN A 194 14.48 4.96 9.58
C GLN A 194 14.41 5.42 8.12
N GLY A 195 13.67 6.50 7.87
CA GLY A 195 13.54 7.09 6.55
C GLY A 195 12.56 6.30 5.67
N VAL A 196 12.78 6.30 4.35
CA VAL A 196 11.88 5.68 3.38
C VAL A 196 12.26 4.23 3.15
N LEU A 197 11.26 3.35 3.12
CA LEU A 197 11.35 1.96 2.67
C LEU A 197 10.41 1.73 1.48
N ASN A 198 10.85 1.00 0.47
CA ASN A 198 9.96 0.51 -0.57
C ASN A 198 9.33 -0.82 -0.15
N GLY A 199 8.03 -0.80 0.09
CA GLY A 199 7.21 -1.97 0.41
C GLY A 199 6.79 -2.71 -0.85
N VAL A 200 7.77 -3.25 -1.57
CA VAL A 200 7.59 -4.04 -2.80
C VAL A 200 8.35 -5.36 -2.71
N ALA A 201 7.91 -6.37 -3.45
CA ALA A 201 8.64 -7.62 -3.55
C ALA A 201 9.97 -7.43 -4.31
N PRO A 202 11.03 -8.21 -3.99
CA PRO A 202 12.32 -8.09 -4.68
C PRO A 202 12.25 -8.39 -6.18
N ALA A 203 11.27 -9.17 -6.65
CA ALA A 203 11.02 -9.43 -8.07
C ALA A 203 10.47 -8.17 -8.79
N SER A 204 11.30 -7.15 -8.88
CA SER A 204 10.95 -5.77 -9.28
C SER A 204 10.59 -5.61 -10.77
N ALA A 205 11.00 -6.52 -11.63
CA ALA A 205 10.74 -6.46 -13.07
C ALA A 205 9.42 -7.13 -13.50
N THR A 206 8.55 -7.47 -12.55
CA THR A 206 7.24 -8.07 -12.85
C THR A 206 6.38 -7.11 -13.65
N THR A 207 5.91 -7.56 -14.82
CA THR A 207 4.94 -6.83 -15.64
C THR A 207 3.51 -7.23 -15.29
N ASN A 208 2.54 -6.42 -15.71
CA ASN A 208 1.12 -6.74 -15.54
C ASN A 208 0.74 -8.06 -16.26
N ALA A 209 1.32 -8.33 -17.43
CA ALA A 209 1.08 -9.58 -18.16
C ALA A 209 1.62 -10.81 -17.41
N GLU A 210 2.80 -10.69 -16.77
CA GLU A 210 3.36 -11.77 -15.95
C GLU A 210 2.53 -12.02 -14.71
N PHE A 211 2.07 -10.96 -14.04
CA PHE A 211 1.14 -11.07 -12.93
C PHE A 211 -0.17 -11.75 -13.35
N ALA A 212 -0.77 -11.35 -14.48
CA ALA A 212 -2.01 -11.97 -14.98
C ALA A 212 -1.82 -13.47 -15.25
N ARG A 213 -0.71 -13.87 -15.88
CA ARG A 213 -0.38 -15.28 -16.12
C ARG A 213 -0.20 -16.05 -14.82
N ALA A 214 0.53 -15.48 -13.84
CA ALA A 214 0.74 -16.11 -12.54
C ALA A 214 -0.57 -16.30 -11.77
N LEU A 215 -1.47 -15.30 -11.80
CA LEU A 215 -2.79 -15.39 -11.16
C LEU A 215 -3.66 -16.45 -11.85
N GLY A 216 -3.68 -16.48 -13.19
CA GLY A 216 -4.40 -17.50 -13.97
C GLY A 216 -3.90 -18.91 -13.66
N ALA A 217 -2.58 -19.12 -13.67
CA ALA A 217 -1.96 -20.39 -13.32
C ALA A 217 -2.28 -20.83 -11.89
N ALA A 218 -2.27 -19.91 -10.93
CA ALA A 218 -2.66 -20.19 -9.54
C ALA A 218 -4.11 -20.66 -9.40
N LEU A 219 -4.99 -20.14 -10.23
CA LEU A 219 -6.43 -20.50 -10.24
C LEU A 219 -6.75 -21.67 -11.17
N GLY A 220 -5.77 -22.19 -11.92
CA GLY A 220 -6.00 -23.23 -12.94
C GLY A 220 -6.89 -22.74 -14.10
N ARG A 221 -6.76 -21.48 -14.46
CA ARG A 221 -7.57 -20.83 -15.50
C ARG A 221 -6.68 -20.12 -16.53
N PRO A 222 -7.12 -20.05 -17.81
CA PRO A 222 -6.43 -19.23 -18.80
C PRO A 222 -6.50 -17.75 -18.41
N ALA A 223 -5.45 -16.99 -18.83
CA ALA A 223 -5.34 -15.57 -18.50
C ALA A 223 -4.75 -14.78 -19.68
N PHE A 224 -5.37 -14.92 -20.85
CA PHE A 224 -4.90 -14.33 -22.10
C PHE A 224 -5.87 -13.28 -22.70
N ILE A 225 -7.03 -13.05 -22.09
CA ILE A 225 -8.01 -12.09 -22.59
C ILE A 225 -7.63 -10.69 -22.08
N PRO A 226 -7.13 -9.80 -22.95
CA PRO A 226 -6.72 -8.47 -22.49
C PRO A 226 -7.94 -7.63 -22.12
N PHE A 227 -7.84 -6.89 -21.01
CA PHE A 227 -8.84 -5.92 -20.63
C PHE A 227 -8.51 -4.58 -21.29
N PRO A 228 -9.32 -4.10 -22.25
CA PRO A 228 -8.95 -2.95 -23.07
C PRO A 228 -8.76 -1.65 -22.27
N SER A 229 -7.73 -0.87 -22.63
CA SER A 229 -7.44 0.41 -21.97
C SER A 229 -8.60 1.41 -22.06
N THR A 230 -9.37 1.38 -23.16
CA THR A 230 -10.58 2.21 -23.33
C THR A 230 -11.64 1.90 -22.27
N VAL A 231 -11.84 0.62 -21.96
CA VAL A 231 -12.79 0.18 -20.91
C VAL A 231 -12.29 0.59 -19.53
N VAL A 232 -10.98 0.45 -19.25
CA VAL A 232 -10.38 0.91 -18.00
C VAL A 232 -10.62 2.41 -17.81
N ARG A 233 -10.38 3.21 -18.84
CA ARG A 233 -10.58 4.67 -18.81
C ARG A 233 -12.07 5.04 -18.64
N ALA A 234 -12.98 4.27 -19.24
CA ALA A 234 -14.42 4.50 -19.10
C ALA A 234 -14.92 4.22 -17.66
N ILE A 235 -14.39 3.18 -17.00
CA ILE A 235 -14.80 2.80 -15.64
C ILE A 235 -14.16 3.70 -14.58
N PHE A 236 -12.85 3.94 -14.69
CA PHE A 236 -12.07 4.60 -13.64
C PHE A 236 -11.83 6.10 -13.89
N GLY A 237 -12.06 6.59 -15.11
CA GLY A 237 -11.66 7.94 -15.55
C GLY A 237 -10.18 8.00 -15.92
N GLN A 238 -9.77 9.09 -16.57
CA GLN A 238 -8.42 9.22 -17.12
C GLN A 238 -7.34 9.14 -16.02
N GLU A 239 -7.51 9.87 -14.93
CA GLU A 239 -6.49 9.94 -13.86
C GLU A 239 -6.31 8.61 -13.14
N ARG A 240 -7.40 7.96 -12.67
CA ARG A 240 -7.28 6.65 -11.98
C ARG A 240 -6.79 5.53 -12.91
N ALA A 241 -7.11 5.63 -14.19
CA ALA A 241 -6.67 4.65 -15.18
C ALA A 241 -5.14 4.58 -15.29
N ILE A 242 -4.42 5.68 -15.02
CA ILE A 242 -2.94 5.71 -14.98
C ILE A 242 -2.40 4.65 -14.01
N MET A 243 -3.00 4.51 -12.82
CA MET A 243 -2.57 3.51 -11.82
C MET A 243 -2.67 2.05 -12.30
N LEU A 244 -3.47 1.78 -13.33
CA LEU A 244 -3.70 0.45 -13.88
C LEU A 244 -2.98 0.23 -15.22
N LEU A 245 -2.86 1.30 -16.03
CA LEU A 245 -2.33 1.25 -17.39
C LEU A 245 -0.84 1.59 -17.47
N GLU A 246 -0.32 2.22 -16.45
CA GLU A 246 1.08 2.60 -16.33
C GLU A 246 1.66 1.99 -15.05
N GLY A 247 2.99 2.01 -14.91
CA GLY A 247 3.63 1.41 -13.75
C GLY A 247 5.08 1.85 -13.59
N GLN A 248 5.65 1.53 -12.44
CA GLN A 248 7.01 1.85 -12.07
C GLN A 248 7.77 0.57 -11.75
N LYS A 249 9.02 0.46 -12.21
CA LYS A 249 9.96 -0.55 -11.74
C LYS A 249 10.59 -0.08 -10.43
N VAL A 250 10.07 -0.56 -9.31
CA VAL A 250 10.50 -0.16 -7.97
C VAL A 250 11.29 -1.28 -7.31
N VAL A 251 12.44 -0.95 -6.74
CA VAL A 251 13.32 -1.90 -6.04
C VAL A 251 13.39 -1.58 -4.54
N PRO A 252 13.37 -2.61 -3.66
CA PRO A 252 13.41 -2.41 -2.19
C PRO A 252 14.85 -2.45 -1.66
N ARG A 253 15.74 -1.57 -2.14
CA ARG A 253 17.16 -1.60 -1.76
C ARG A 253 17.37 -1.36 -0.28
N ARG A 254 16.79 -0.28 0.25
CA ARG A 254 16.92 0.08 1.66
C ARG A 254 16.17 -0.90 2.56
N THR A 255 15.03 -1.42 2.11
CA THR A 255 14.28 -2.45 2.85
C THR A 255 15.11 -3.72 3.05
N LEU A 256 15.81 -4.17 2.00
CA LEU A 256 16.75 -5.28 2.09
C LEU A 256 17.98 -4.96 2.95
N ALA A 257 18.58 -3.79 2.75
CA ALA A 257 19.73 -3.33 3.55
C ALA A 257 19.39 -3.16 5.04
N ALA A 258 18.13 -2.85 5.36
CA ALA A 258 17.62 -2.80 6.73
C ALA A 258 17.47 -4.20 7.38
N GLY A 259 17.75 -5.27 6.65
CA GLY A 259 17.75 -6.65 7.15
C GLY A 259 16.38 -7.35 7.10
N TYR A 260 15.39 -6.78 6.42
CA TYR A 260 14.11 -7.46 6.25
C TYR A 260 14.25 -8.69 5.34
N GLN A 261 13.71 -9.83 5.79
CA GLN A 261 13.70 -11.09 5.04
C GLN A 261 12.29 -11.38 4.50
N TYR A 262 12.17 -11.42 3.18
CA TYR A 262 10.90 -11.67 2.51
C TYR A 262 10.48 -13.14 2.60
N SER A 263 9.21 -13.37 2.95
CA SER A 263 8.58 -14.69 2.89
C SER A 263 8.03 -15.01 1.49
N PHE A 264 7.70 -13.98 0.71
CA PHE A 264 7.12 -14.09 -0.63
C PHE A 264 7.90 -13.23 -1.63
N PRO A 265 9.16 -13.56 -1.92
CA PRO A 265 10.01 -12.72 -2.78
C PRO A 265 9.61 -12.75 -4.25
N GLU A 266 8.88 -13.78 -4.70
CA GLU A 266 8.51 -14.03 -6.09
C GLU A 266 7.02 -14.35 -6.24
N LEU A 267 6.43 -14.04 -7.41
CA LEU A 267 5.02 -14.32 -7.70
C LEU A 267 4.66 -15.81 -7.59
N GLY A 268 5.55 -16.71 -7.97
CA GLY A 268 5.33 -18.14 -7.85
C GLY A 268 5.05 -18.59 -6.41
N VAL A 269 5.83 -18.07 -5.47
CA VAL A 269 5.66 -18.33 -4.03
C VAL A 269 4.38 -17.65 -3.51
N ALA A 270 4.17 -16.39 -3.86
CA ALA A 270 2.98 -15.64 -3.45
C ALA A 270 1.68 -16.27 -3.97
N SER A 271 1.68 -16.74 -5.22
CA SER A 271 0.50 -17.32 -5.87
C SER A 271 0.03 -18.62 -5.21
N SER A 272 0.92 -19.38 -4.59
CA SER A 272 0.56 -20.57 -3.82
C SER A 272 -0.39 -20.24 -2.66
N SER A 273 -0.24 -19.07 -2.09
CA SER A 273 -1.12 -18.55 -1.03
C SER A 273 -2.54 -18.23 -1.51
N TRP A 274 -2.76 -18.03 -2.83
CA TRP A 274 -4.06 -17.68 -3.41
C TRP A 274 -4.92 -18.89 -3.75
N ARG A 275 -4.32 -20.09 -3.82
CA ARG A 275 -5.08 -21.33 -3.95
C ARG A 275 -5.94 -21.53 -2.70
N ARG A 276 -7.22 -21.83 -2.86
CA ARG A 276 -8.03 -22.27 -1.72
C ARG A 276 -7.40 -23.55 -1.15
N SER A 277 -7.15 -23.60 0.14
CA SER A 277 -7.19 -24.88 0.82
C SER A 277 -8.58 -25.48 0.50
N ARG A 278 -8.62 -26.60 -0.23
CA ARG A 278 -9.83 -27.41 -0.23
C ARG A 278 -10.15 -27.64 1.23
N SER A 279 -11.30 -27.15 1.67
CA SER A 279 -11.83 -27.46 2.98
C SER A 279 -11.78 -28.99 3.10
N VAL A 280 -11.00 -29.47 4.04
CA VAL A 280 -11.19 -30.82 4.57
C VAL A 280 -12.59 -30.77 5.16
N SER A 281 -13.51 -31.45 4.48
CA SER A 281 -14.85 -31.77 4.96
C SER A 281 -14.76 -32.61 6.21
#